data_7b648c113f58b2485455ddfee27f3a3e
#
_entry.id   7b648c113f58b2485455ddfee27f3a3e
#
_cell.length_a   1.000
_cell.length_b   1.000
_cell.length_c   1.000
_cell.angle_alpha   90.00
_cell.angle_beta   90.00
_cell.angle_gamma   90.00
#
_symmetry.space_group_name_H-M   'P 1'
#
loop_
_entity.id
_entity.type
_entity.pdbx_description
1 polymer ?
#
loop_
_entity_poly.entity_id
_entity_poly.type
_entity_poly.pdbx_seq_one_letter_code
_entity_poly.pdbx_strand_id
1 'polypeptide(L)'
;MKSFHGFIMSMFFRLLMEEALGEARKALLEGEVPVGAILADSHGVIVSKAHNQPISLHDPTAHAEILALRRAGPLCGNYRYEGAILAVTIEPCPMCMAAAIHARIACLVFGARDPKWGAAGSLYDFAKDNRLNHRIEVISGVMEEDCVKLMQDFFQTRRGKNQKNPERYRSGRNGVDSKSTCPVNSGARGFESHPLRQMKSAGR
;
A
#
# COMPACT_ATOMS: atom_id res chain seq x y z
N MET A 1 -6.17 -2.16 36.12
CA MET A 1 -4.96 -2.42 35.28
C MET A 1 -5.24 -2.52 33.78
N LYS A 2 -6.35 -3.12 33.32
CA LYS A 2 -6.68 -3.19 31.86
C LYS A 2 -6.90 -1.84 31.17
N SER A 3 -7.38 -0.80 31.87
CA SER A 3 -7.65 0.54 31.31
C SER A 3 -6.38 1.34 30.98
N PHE A 4 -5.33 1.23 31.81
CA PHE A 4 -4.09 1.98 31.60
C PHE A 4 -3.25 1.44 30.43
N HIS A 5 -3.23 0.12 30.26
CA HIS A 5 -2.52 -0.52 29.13
C HIS A 5 -3.19 -0.17 27.78
N GLY A 6 -4.52 -0.17 27.73
CA GLY A 6 -5.26 0.24 26.53
C GLY A 6 -5.04 1.71 26.16
N PHE A 7 -4.91 2.59 27.16
CA PHE A 7 -4.63 4.01 26.91
C PHE A 7 -3.21 4.23 26.32
N ILE A 8 -2.19 3.54 26.85
CA ILE A 8 -0.82 3.63 26.34
C ILE A 8 -0.74 3.12 24.89
N MET A 9 -1.39 1.98 24.60
CA MET A 9 -1.42 1.42 23.23
C MET A 9 -2.14 2.35 22.25
N SER A 10 -3.25 2.95 22.66
CA SER A 10 -3.96 3.92 21.83
C SER A 10 -3.10 5.15 21.53
N MET A 11 -2.37 5.67 22.52
CA MET A 11 -1.47 6.80 22.33
C MET A 11 -0.28 6.44 21.42
N PHE A 12 0.25 5.24 21.54
CA PHE A 12 1.32 4.74 20.70
C PHE A 12 0.90 4.63 19.21
N PHE A 13 -0.26 4.03 18.92
CA PHE A 13 -0.77 3.96 17.56
C PHE A 13 -1.05 5.34 16.96
N ARG A 14 -1.48 6.27 17.78
CA ARG A 14 -1.68 7.65 17.38
C ARG A 14 -0.37 8.31 16.96
N LEU A 15 0.72 8.12 17.73
CA LEU A 15 2.04 8.63 17.35
C LEU A 15 2.53 8.06 16.01
N LEU A 16 2.36 6.75 15.77
CA LEU A 16 2.70 6.15 14.48
C LEU A 16 1.86 6.75 13.34
N MET A 17 0.59 7.03 13.58
CA MET A 17 -0.29 7.62 12.57
C MET A 17 0.05 9.09 12.28
N GLU A 18 0.45 9.86 13.29
CA GLU A 18 0.94 11.23 13.11
C GLU A 18 2.17 11.26 12.18
N GLU A 19 3.10 10.32 12.36
CA GLU A 19 4.25 10.14 11.48
C GLU A 19 3.84 9.72 10.06
N ALA A 20 2.87 8.80 9.95
CA ALA A 20 2.33 8.38 8.65
C ALA A 20 1.64 9.55 7.92
N LEU A 21 0.89 10.39 8.63
CA LEU A 21 0.32 11.62 8.08
C LEU A 21 1.39 12.62 7.65
N GLY A 22 2.52 12.67 8.36
CA GLY A 22 3.69 13.45 7.95
C GLY A 22 4.23 13.00 6.59
N GLU A 23 4.37 11.69 6.38
CA GLU A 23 4.76 11.11 5.09
C GLU A 23 3.70 11.37 4.01
N ALA A 24 2.41 11.21 4.32
CA ALA A 24 1.34 11.48 3.37
C ALA A 24 1.33 12.94 2.86
N ARG A 25 1.71 13.90 3.72
CA ARG A 25 1.85 15.30 3.30
C ARG A 25 3.02 15.50 2.33
N LYS A 26 4.11 14.71 2.44
CA LYS A 26 5.20 14.74 1.45
C LYS A 26 4.71 14.26 0.08
N ALA A 27 3.96 13.13 0.04
CA ALA A 27 3.33 12.67 -1.19
C ALA A 27 2.48 13.78 -1.84
N LEU A 28 1.68 14.49 -1.03
CA LEU A 28 0.85 15.61 -1.50
C LEU A 28 1.70 16.71 -2.17
N LEU A 29 2.84 17.08 -1.58
CA LEU A 29 3.75 18.09 -2.13
C LEU A 29 4.39 17.64 -3.45
N GLU A 30 4.64 16.34 -3.60
CA GLU A 30 5.17 15.72 -4.82
C GLU A 30 4.09 15.49 -5.89
N GLY A 31 2.81 15.81 -5.61
CA GLY A 31 1.70 15.60 -6.53
C GLY A 31 1.19 14.15 -6.59
N GLU A 32 1.63 13.33 -5.69
CA GLU A 32 1.19 11.94 -5.50
C GLU A 32 -0.10 11.85 -4.68
N VAL A 33 -0.78 10.71 -4.71
CA VAL A 33 -1.90 10.44 -3.80
C VAL A 33 -1.37 10.43 -2.36
N PRO A 34 -1.95 11.22 -1.43
CA PRO A 34 -1.38 11.44 -0.10
C PRO A 34 -1.58 10.23 0.82
N VAL A 35 -0.78 9.20 0.61
CA VAL A 35 -0.71 8.02 1.47
C VAL A 35 0.70 7.95 2.07
N GLY A 36 0.75 7.73 3.39
CA GLY A 36 1.98 7.56 4.14
C GLY A 36 1.95 6.27 4.94
N ALA A 37 3.10 5.63 5.08
CA ALA A 37 3.25 4.39 5.83
C ALA A 37 4.50 4.41 6.71
N ILE A 38 4.38 3.82 7.89
CA ILE A 38 5.42 3.66 8.90
C ILE A 38 5.54 2.17 9.24
N LEU A 39 6.74 1.64 9.21
CA LEU A 39 7.05 0.34 9.77
C LEU A 39 7.78 0.54 11.11
N ALA A 40 7.23 0.01 12.17
CA ALA A 40 7.87 -0.08 13.49
C ALA A 40 8.17 -1.55 13.82
N ASP A 41 9.25 -1.80 14.57
CA ASP A 41 9.60 -3.14 15.03
C ASP A 41 8.72 -3.60 16.21
N SER A 42 8.97 -4.79 16.74
CA SER A 42 8.26 -5.37 17.89
C SER A 42 8.42 -4.57 19.20
N HIS A 43 9.40 -3.67 19.26
CA HIS A 43 9.64 -2.78 20.41
C HIS A 43 9.02 -1.39 20.22
N GLY A 44 8.39 -1.15 19.05
CA GLY A 44 7.79 0.12 18.71
C GLY A 44 8.77 1.16 18.13
N VAL A 45 9.99 0.76 17.84
CA VAL A 45 10.98 1.64 17.21
C VAL A 45 10.69 1.74 15.71
N ILE A 46 10.59 2.96 15.19
CA ILE A 46 10.37 3.19 13.76
C ILE A 46 11.60 2.76 12.97
N VAL A 47 11.43 1.73 12.13
CA VAL A 47 12.46 1.19 11.24
C VAL A 47 12.49 1.92 9.92
N SER A 48 11.32 2.20 9.35
CA SER A 48 11.23 2.87 8.04
C SER A 48 9.97 3.72 7.92
N LYS A 49 10.05 4.73 7.06
CA LYS A 49 8.97 5.63 6.69
C LYS A 49 8.92 5.75 5.18
N ALA A 50 7.73 5.82 4.60
CA ALA A 50 7.55 6.02 3.17
C ALA A 50 6.20 6.67 2.87
N HIS A 51 6.10 7.20 1.65
CA HIS A 51 4.86 7.70 1.09
C HIS A 51 4.71 7.22 -0.35
N ASN A 52 3.51 7.34 -0.91
CA ASN A 52 3.24 6.98 -2.29
C ASN A 52 4.13 7.74 -3.27
N GLN A 53 4.72 7.01 -4.23
CA GLN A 53 5.56 7.54 -5.29
C GLN A 53 5.35 6.85 -6.66
N PRO A 54 4.14 6.37 -7.03
CA PRO A 54 3.93 5.70 -8.31
C PRO A 54 4.27 6.56 -9.52
N ILE A 55 3.96 7.86 -9.48
CA ILE A 55 4.19 8.77 -10.62
C ILE A 55 5.67 9.11 -10.71
N SER A 56 6.30 9.51 -9.61
CA SER A 56 7.69 9.95 -9.58
C SER A 56 8.69 8.84 -9.88
N LEU A 57 8.38 7.59 -9.45
CA LEU A 57 9.21 6.42 -9.72
C LEU A 57 8.82 5.66 -10.99
N HIS A 58 7.72 6.04 -11.66
CA HIS A 58 7.16 5.28 -12.79
C HIS A 58 6.93 3.80 -12.46
N ASP A 59 6.56 3.52 -11.20
CA ASP A 59 6.34 2.18 -10.66
C ASP A 59 4.92 2.06 -10.08
N PRO A 60 4.02 1.27 -10.72
CA PRO A 60 2.64 1.09 -10.22
C PRO A 60 2.59 0.39 -8.86
N THR A 61 3.68 -0.20 -8.41
CA THR A 61 3.78 -0.87 -7.11
C THR A 61 4.35 0.02 -6.01
N ALA A 62 4.77 1.26 -6.33
CA ALA A 62 5.39 2.18 -5.38
C ALA A 62 4.38 2.81 -4.40
N HIS A 63 3.53 1.98 -3.80
CA HIS A 63 2.67 2.38 -2.70
C HIS A 63 3.47 2.58 -1.42
N ALA A 64 3.00 3.43 -0.53
CA ALA A 64 3.67 3.78 0.72
C ALA A 64 4.08 2.54 1.53
N GLU A 65 3.18 1.56 1.65
CA GLU A 65 3.40 0.31 2.39
C GLU A 65 4.52 -0.52 1.76
N ILE A 66 4.49 -0.66 0.42
CA ILE A 66 5.52 -1.41 -0.31
C ILE A 66 6.88 -0.75 -0.15
N LEU A 67 6.94 0.57 -0.26
CA LEU A 67 8.18 1.32 -0.10
C LEU A 67 8.71 1.25 1.34
N ALA A 68 7.82 1.30 2.35
CA ALA A 68 8.22 1.13 3.75
C ALA A 68 8.84 -0.26 3.98
N LEU A 69 8.18 -1.33 3.50
CA LEU A 69 8.71 -2.69 3.60
C LEU A 69 10.06 -2.85 2.86
N ARG A 70 10.18 -2.30 1.64
CA ARG A 70 11.44 -2.34 0.87
C ARG A 70 12.58 -1.62 1.56
N ARG A 71 12.32 -0.44 2.15
CA ARG A 71 13.34 0.34 2.87
C ARG A 71 13.81 -0.35 4.14
N ALA A 72 12.94 -1.09 4.81
CA ALA A 72 13.27 -1.84 6.02
C ALA A 72 14.19 -3.04 5.76
N GLY A 73 14.09 -3.69 4.60
CA GLY A 73 14.86 -4.90 4.28
C GLY A 73 16.35 -4.80 4.53
N PRO A 74 17.06 -3.83 3.91
CA PRO A 74 18.49 -3.64 4.15
C PRO A 74 18.83 -3.27 5.59
N LEU A 75 17.95 -2.54 6.29
CA LEU A 75 18.16 -2.11 7.67
C LEU A 75 18.05 -3.27 8.66
N CYS A 76 17.09 -4.18 8.41
CA CYS A 76 16.86 -5.36 9.25
C CYS A 76 17.69 -6.58 8.83
N GLY A 77 18.32 -6.54 7.64
CA GLY A 77 19.01 -7.72 7.06
C GLY A 77 18.04 -8.90 6.83
N ASN A 78 16.73 -8.66 6.72
CA ASN A 78 15.70 -9.67 6.60
C ASN A 78 14.50 -9.13 5.82
N TYR A 79 13.74 -10.03 5.17
CA TYR A 79 12.47 -9.71 4.51
C TYR A 79 11.24 -10.02 5.36
N ARG A 80 11.41 -10.67 6.52
CA ARG A 80 10.36 -10.96 7.49
C ARG A 80 10.54 -10.06 8.70
N TYR A 81 9.46 -9.40 9.11
CA TYR A 81 9.44 -8.43 10.21
C TYR A 81 8.52 -8.95 11.30
N GLU A 82 8.87 -10.09 11.91
CA GLU A 82 8.07 -10.73 12.95
C GLU A 82 7.86 -9.79 14.14
N GLY A 83 6.61 -9.66 14.58
CA GLY A 83 6.25 -8.72 15.65
C GLY A 83 6.12 -7.26 15.20
N ALA A 84 6.45 -6.91 13.96
CA ALA A 84 6.40 -5.52 13.49
C ALA A 84 4.98 -5.02 13.30
N ILE A 85 4.85 -3.69 13.37
CA ILE A 85 3.61 -2.93 13.20
C ILE A 85 3.75 -2.09 11.93
N LEU A 86 2.78 -2.22 11.03
CA LEU A 86 2.64 -1.36 9.86
C LEU A 86 1.50 -0.37 10.09
N ALA A 87 1.82 0.92 10.19
CA ALA A 87 0.83 1.99 10.28
C ALA A 87 0.71 2.70 8.93
N VAL A 88 -0.52 2.92 8.43
CA VAL A 88 -0.79 3.54 7.14
C VAL A 88 -2.02 4.43 7.19
N THR A 89 -2.01 5.54 6.47
CA THR A 89 -3.08 6.55 6.53
C THR A 89 -4.39 6.08 5.90
N ILE A 90 -4.35 5.13 4.95
CA ILE A 90 -5.53 4.54 4.32
C ILE A 90 -5.46 3.02 4.37
N GLU A 91 -6.60 2.35 4.38
CA GLU A 91 -6.69 0.89 4.34
C GLU A 91 -5.91 0.32 3.15
N PRO A 92 -4.99 -0.65 3.37
CA PRO A 92 -4.16 -1.22 2.31
C PRO A 92 -4.96 -1.96 1.26
N CYS A 93 -4.55 -1.82 0.00
CA CYS A 93 -5.10 -2.58 -1.12
C CYS A 93 -4.62 -4.06 -1.10
N PRO A 94 -5.18 -4.95 -1.96
CA PRO A 94 -4.79 -6.36 -2.02
C PRO A 94 -3.29 -6.59 -2.21
N MET A 95 -2.62 -5.79 -3.04
CA MET A 95 -1.17 -5.87 -3.26
C MET A 95 -0.40 -5.62 -1.96
N CYS A 96 -0.74 -4.54 -1.25
CA CYS A 96 -0.06 -4.15 -0.01
C CYS A 96 -0.35 -5.12 1.13
N MET A 97 -1.60 -5.61 1.24
CA MET A 97 -1.95 -6.65 2.21
C MET A 97 -1.20 -7.96 1.96
N ALA A 98 -1.10 -8.40 0.70
CA ALA A 98 -0.32 -9.58 0.36
C ALA A 98 1.16 -9.40 0.74
N ALA A 99 1.74 -8.23 0.46
CA ALA A 99 3.12 -7.93 0.85
C ALA A 99 3.31 -7.93 2.38
N ALA A 100 2.38 -7.36 3.16
CA ALA A 100 2.41 -7.36 4.61
C ALA A 100 2.33 -8.79 5.18
N ILE A 101 1.51 -9.66 4.59
CA ILE A 101 1.41 -11.08 4.96
C ILE A 101 2.73 -11.81 4.68
N HIS A 102 3.34 -11.61 3.51
CA HIS A 102 4.64 -12.19 3.17
C HIS A 102 5.76 -11.69 4.09
N ALA A 103 5.71 -10.43 4.46
CA ALA A 103 6.64 -9.79 5.40
C ALA A 103 6.41 -10.20 6.86
N ARG A 104 5.37 -10.98 7.18
CA ARG A 104 5.03 -11.44 8.55
C ARG A 104 4.74 -10.29 9.51
N ILE A 105 4.09 -9.24 9.04
CA ILE A 105 3.64 -8.13 9.90
C ILE A 105 2.66 -8.68 10.94
N ALA A 106 2.87 -8.34 12.21
CA ALA A 106 2.01 -8.79 13.31
C ALA A 106 0.73 -7.94 13.44
N CYS A 107 0.87 -6.62 13.29
CA CYS A 107 -0.23 -5.68 13.47
C CYS A 107 -0.25 -4.65 12.34
N LEU A 108 -1.43 -4.44 11.75
CA LEU A 108 -1.74 -3.38 10.81
C LEU A 108 -2.59 -2.32 11.51
N VAL A 109 -2.12 -1.09 11.50
CA VAL A 109 -2.86 0.07 11.99
C VAL A 109 -3.20 0.96 10.82
N PHE A 110 -4.47 1.28 10.59
CA PHE A 110 -4.80 2.23 9.55
C PHE A 110 -5.83 3.29 9.97
N GLY A 111 -5.78 4.45 9.29
CA GLY A 111 -6.69 5.55 9.53
C GLY A 111 -8.01 5.39 8.79
N ALA A 112 -8.08 5.85 7.56
CA ALA A 112 -9.29 5.84 6.74
C ALA A 112 -9.55 4.48 6.07
N ARG A 113 -10.82 4.09 5.94
CA ARG A 113 -11.23 2.93 5.15
C ARG A 113 -11.19 3.24 3.65
N ASP A 114 -10.92 2.21 2.84
CA ASP A 114 -11.04 2.29 1.38
C ASP A 114 -12.13 1.33 0.88
N PRO A 115 -13.35 1.83 0.61
CA PRO A 115 -14.45 0.97 0.15
C PRO A 115 -14.25 0.44 -1.28
N LYS A 116 -13.27 0.95 -2.03
CA LYS A 116 -13.03 0.56 -3.43
C LYS A 116 -11.93 -0.49 -3.57
N TRP A 117 -10.89 -0.39 -2.78
CA TRP A 117 -9.70 -1.25 -2.89
C TRP A 117 -9.22 -1.81 -1.55
N GLY A 118 -9.85 -1.48 -0.44
CA GLY A 118 -9.43 -1.91 0.89
C GLY A 118 -9.48 -3.44 1.03
N ALA A 119 -8.41 -4.03 1.56
CA ALA A 119 -8.28 -5.47 1.70
C ALA A 119 -8.05 -5.93 3.16
N ALA A 120 -8.36 -5.06 4.12
CA ALA A 120 -8.30 -5.34 5.56
C ALA A 120 -9.67 -5.22 6.25
N GLY A 121 -10.75 -5.47 5.50
CA GLY A 121 -12.11 -5.53 6.02
C GLY A 121 -13.16 -4.72 5.25
N SER A 122 -12.77 -3.87 4.26
CA SER A 122 -13.74 -3.13 3.44
C SER A 122 -14.22 -3.93 2.23
N LEU A 123 -13.44 -4.05 1.15
CA LEU A 123 -13.80 -4.85 -0.03
C LEU A 123 -13.40 -6.31 0.12
N TYR A 124 -12.19 -6.55 0.64
CA TYR A 124 -11.64 -7.87 0.97
C TYR A 124 -11.20 -7.89 2.43
N ASP A 125 -11.05 -9.09 3.01
CA ASP A 125 -10.51 -9.27 4.36
C ASP A 125 -9.39 -10.34 4.35
N PHE A 126 -8.21 -9.96 3.86
CA PHE A 126 -7.06 -10.86 3.82
C PHE A 126 -6.47 -11.09 5.22
N ALA A 127 -6.69 -10.18 6.15
CA ALA A 127 -6.20 -10.33 7.51
C ALA A 127 -6.81 -11.54 8.24
N LYS A 128 -8.07 -11.85 7.92
CA LYS A 128 -8.83 -12.95 8.54
C LYS A 128 -8.97 -14.19 7.66
N ASP A 129 -8.45 -14.19 6.43
CA ASP A 129 -8.60 -15.31 5.51
C ASP A 129 -7.83 -16.54 6.02
N ASN A 130 -8.57 -17.59 6.38
CA ASN A 130 -8.01 -18.83 6.95
C ASN A 130 -7.17 -19.66 5.98
N ARG A 131 -7.26 -19.36 4.69
CA ARG A 131 -6.46 -20.04 3.64
C ARG A 131 -5.05 -19.51 3.59
N LEU A 132 -4.80 -18.32 4.15
CA LEU A 132 -3.48 -17.71 4.20
C LEU A 132 -2.68 -18.22 5.41
N ASN A 133 -1.38 -18.33 5.24
CA ASN A 133 -0.47 -18.93 6.21
C ASN A 133 0.03 -17.95 7.29
N HIS A 134 -0.50 -16.74 7.32
CA HIS A 134 -0.19 -15.72 8.31
C HIS A 134 -1.41 -14.82 8.54
N ARG A 135 -1.62 -14.42 9.77
CA ARG A 135 -2.70 -13.53 10.19
C ARG A 135 -2.11 -12.23 10.70
N ILE A 136 -2.81 -11.15 10.43
CA ILE A 136 -2.43 -9.82 10.88
C ILE A 136 -3.54 -9.30 11.79
N GLU A 137 -3.17 -8.85 12.98
CA GLU A 137 -4.10 -8.09 13.82
C GLU A 137 -4.39 -6.74 13.16
N VAL A 138 -5.66 -6.33 13.10
CA VAL A 138 -6.06 -5.10 12.41
C VAL A 138 -6.67 -4.12 13.40
N ILE A 139 -6.12 -2.93 13.44
CA ILE A 139 -6.62 -1.78 14.20
C ILE A 139 -6.95 -0.67 13.21
N SER A 140 -8.24 -0.35 13.08
CA SER A 140 -8.74 0.63 12.13
C SER A 140 -9.24 1.90 12.82
N GLY A 141 -9.32 3.00 12.07
CA GLY A 141 -9.92 4.25 12.54
C GLY A 141 -9.01 5.12 13.39
N VAL A 142 -7.70 4.87 13.40
CA VAL A 142 -6.75 5.71 14.14
C VAL A 142 -6.54 7.02 13.39
N MET A 143 -6.98 8.14 13.98
CA MET A 143 -6.99 9.48 13.35
C MET A 143 -7.73 9.49 12.00
N GLU A 144 -8.85 8.77 11.93
CA GLU A 144 -9.61 8.57 10.70
C GLU A 144 -10.00 9.90 10.05
N GLU A 145 -10.50 10.86 10.84
CA GLU A 145 -10.93 12.16 10.34
C GLU A 145 -9.80 12.93 9.62
N ASP A 146 -8.60 12.93 10.19
CA ASP A 146 -7.43 13.59 9.60
C ASP A 146 -7.02 12.90 8.28
N CYS A 147 -7.04 11.58 8.26
CA CYS A 147 -6.71 10.79 7.08
C CYS A 147 -7.74 11.00 5.96
N VAL A 148 -9.04 10.94 6.28
CA VAL A 148 -10.13 11.19 5.33
C VAL A 148 -10.03 12.59 4.76
N LYS A 149 -9.83 13.59 5.62
CA LYS A 149 -9.73 15.00 5.20
C LYS A 149 -8.59 15.21 4.21
N LEU A 150 -7.40 14.67 4.50
CA LEU A 150 -6.23 14.79 3.62
C LEU A 150 -6.51 14.22 2.22
N MET A 151 -7.17 13.07 2.14
CA MET A 151 -7.58 12.44 0.89
C MET A 151 -8.63 13.26 0.14
N GLN A 152 -9.65 13.75 0.85
CA GLN A 152 -10.72 14.57 0.25
C GLN A 152 -10.18 15.87 -0.33
N ASP A 153 -9.32 16.58 0.39
CA ASP A 153 -8.72 17.85 -0.04
C ASP A 153 -7.90 17.65 -1.33
N PHE A 154 -7.14 16.55 -1.42
CA PHE A 154 -6.40 16.20 -2.62
C PHE A 154 -7.31 15.99 -3.83
N PHE A 155 -8.34 15.15 -3.70
CA PHE A 155 -9.23 14.85 -4.83
C PHE A 155 -10.11 16.06 -5.23
N GLN A 156 -10.52 16.91 -4.28
CA GLN A 156 -11.23 18.14 -4.60
C GLN A 156 -10.36 19.10 -5.42
N THR A 157 -9.09 19.28 -5.01
CA THR A 157 -8.15 20.13 -5.74
C THR A 157 -7.90 19.62 -7.16
N ARG A 158 -7.79 18.29 -7.34
CA ARG A 158 -7.61 17.67 -8.66
C ARG A 158 -8.83 17.81 -9.56
N ARG A 159 -10.06 17.67 -9.01
CA ARG A 159 -11.30 17.88 -9.78
C ARG A 159 -11.45 19.32 -10.23
N GLY A 160 -11.15 20.31 -9.37
CA GLY A 160 -11.20 21.72 -9.72
C GLY A 160 -10.19 22.11 -10.82
N LYS A 161 -9.00 21.51 -10.84
CA LYS A 161 -8.01 21.70 -11.92
C LYS A 161 -8.46 21.07 -13.24
N ASN A 162 -9.13 19.92 -13.22
CA ASN A 162 -9.62 19.25 -14.42
C ASN A 162 -10.80 19.96 -15.06
N GLN A 163 -11.65 20.63 -14.28
CA GLN A 163 -12.75 21.44 -14.82
C GLN A 163 -12.28 22.71 -15.52
N LYS A 164 -11.11 23.25 -15.13
CA LYS A 164 -10.53 24.45 -15.76
C LYS A 164 -9.74 24.15 -17.05
N ASN A 165 -9.47 22.88 -17.37
CA ASN A 165 -8.75 22.50 -18.59
C ASN A 165 -9.36 21.22 -19.22
N PRO A 166 -10.58 21.34 -19.84
CA PRO A 166 -11.30 20.19 -20.39
C PRO A 166 -10.64 19.56 -21.63
N GLU A 167 -9.75 20.29 -22.32
CA GLU A 167 -9.11 19.79 -23.56
C GLU A 167 -8.08 18.70 -23.30
N ARG A 168 -7.41 18.73 -22.15
CA ARG A 168 -6.40 17.72 -21.79
C ARG A 168 -6.97 16.33 -21.52
N TYR A 169 -8.28 16.22 -21.29
CA TYR A 169 -8.98 14.95 -20.99
C TYR A 169 -9.75 14.38 -22.18
N ARG A 170 -9.96 15.14 -23.26
CA ARG A 170 -10.64 14.66 -24.46
C ARG A 170 -9.74 13.80 -25.35
N SER A 171 -8.43 13.96 -25.28
CA SER A 171 -7.46 13.17 -26.07
C SER A 171 -7.33 11.71 -25.62
N GLY A 172 -7.79 11.34 -24.42
CA GLY A 172 -7.65 9.99 -23.86
C GLY A 172 -8.73 8.98 -24.25
N ARG A 173 -9.81 9.39 -24.94
CA ARG A 173 -10.92 8.48 -25.26
C ARG A 173 -11.11 8.14 -26.74
N ASN A 174 -10.53 8.89 -27.67
CA ASN A 174 -10.69 8.66 -29.10
C ASN A 174 -9.44 8.98 -29.95
N GLY A 175 -8.27 8.93 -29.37
CA GLY A 175 -7.04 9.10 -30.11
C GLY A 175 -6.03 8.06 -29.68
N VAL A 176 -5.85 7.04 -30.48
CA VAL A 176 -4.62 6.24 -30.46
C VAL A 176 -3.51 7.18 -30.93
N ASP A 177 -3.00 8.01 -30.03
CA ASP A 177 -1.78 8.76 -30.28
C ASP A 177 -0.61 7.79 -30.10
N SER A 178 -0.20 7.21 -31.21
CA SER A 178 0.88 6.25 -31.39
C SER A 178 2.28 6.87 -31.16
N LYS A 179 2.47 7.65 -30.10
CA LYS A 179 3.76 8.22 -29.72
C LYS A 179 4.14 8.02 -28.25
N SER A 180 3.55 7.06 -27.58
CA SER A 180 4.18 6.48 -26.38
C SER A 180 4.99 5.27 -26.85
N THR A 181 6.16 5.52 -27.39
CA THR A 181 7.14 4.49 -27.66
C THR A 181 7.77 4.06 -26.33
N CYS A 182 7.10 3.16 -25.59
CA CYS A 182 7.87 2.14 -24.90
C CYS A 182 8.59 1.38 -26.01
N PRO A 183 9.90 1.32 -26.07
CA PRO A 183 10.60 0.40 -26.94
C PRO A 183 10.39 -1.01 -26.41
N VAL A 184 9.22 -1.58 -26.68
CA VAL A 184 9.07 -3.02 -26.63
C VAL A 184 9.81 -3.51 -27.85
N ASN A 185 11.00 -4.01 -27.60
CA ASN A 185 11.87 -4.58 -28.60
C ASN A 185 11.06 -5.62 -29.38
N SER A 186 10.66 -5.27 -30.61
CA SER A 186 9.89 -6.14 -31.53
C SER A 186 10.73 -7.28 -32.09
N GLY A 187 11.65 -7.80 -31.30
CA GLY A 187 12.60 -8.87 -31.63
C GLY A 187 12.46 -10.14 -30.78
N ALA A 188 11.44 -10.28 -29.96
CA ALA A 188 11.19 -11.54 -29.26
C ALA A 188 10.39 -12.48 -30.16
N ARG A 189 11.07 -13.44 -30.73
CA ARG A 189 10.50 -14.65 -31.32
C ARG A 189 9.45 -15.25 -30.39
N GLY A 190 8.36 -15.74 -30.99
CA GLY A 190 7.17 -16.22 -30.36
C GLY A 190 7.40 -17.05 -29.09
N PHE A 191 6.58 -16.77 -28.12
CA PHE A 191 6.40 -17.63 -26.94
C PHE A 191 5.75 -18.92 -27.45
N GLU A 192 6.56 -19.93 -27.80
CA GLU A 192 6.06 -21.27 -27.94
C GLU A 192 5.62 -21.76 -26.56
N SER A 193 4.30 -21.90 -26.42
CA SER A 193 3.69 -22.56 -25.27
C SER A 193 4.23 -24.00 -25.19
N HIS A 194 5.14 -24.24 -24.26
CA HIS A 194 5.53 -25.60 -23.91
C HIS A 194 4.30 -26.36 -23.38
N PRO A 195 3.94 -27.50 -24.01
CA PRO A 195 2.88 -28.35 -23.48
C PRO A 195 3.33 -28.92 -22.11
N LEU A 196 2.48 -28.74 -21.12
CA LEU A 196 2.62 -29.39 -19.82
C LEU A 196 2.79 -30.90 -20.03
N ARG A 197 4.00 -31.42 -19.77
CA ARG A 197 4.26 -32.85 -19.74
C ARG A 197 3.41 -33.48 -18.65
N GLN A 198 2.47 -34.30 -19.07
CA GLN A 198 1.72 -35.19 -18.18
C GLN A 198 2.70 -36.04 -17.36
N MET A 199 2.75 -35.80 -16.06
CA MET A 199 3.36 -36.74 -15.13
C MET A 199 2.39 -37.94 -15.02
N LYS A 200 2.70 -39.01 -15.74
CA LYS A 200 2.08 -40.32 -15.55
C LYS A 200 2.40 -40.79 -14.13
N SER A 201 1.36 -41.07 -13.37
CA SER A 201 1.40 -41.83 -12.15
C SER A 201 2.00 -43.22 -12.46
N ALA A 202 3.18 -43.51 -11.92
CA ALA A 202 3.67 -44.88 -11.80
C ALA A 202 3.26 -45.39 -10.40
N GLY A 203 2.29 -46.27 -10.37
CA GLY A 203 1.97 -47.06 -9.19
C GLY A 203 3.04 -48.13 -8.97
N ARG A 204 3.36 -48.33 -7.73
CA ARG A 204 3.49 -49.57 -6.95
C ARG A 204 3.70 -49.23 -5.50
#